data_c04cfbfe0482311493625f41c54caba8
#
_entry.id   c04cfbfe0482311493625f41c54caba8
#
_cell.length_a   1.000
_cell.length_b   1.000
_cell.length_c   1.000
_cell.angle_alpha   90.00
_cell.angle_beta   90.00
_cell.angle_gamma   90.00
#
_symmetry.space_group_name_H-M   'P 1'
#
loop_
_entity.id
_entity.type
_entity.pdbx_description
1 polymer ?
#
loop_
_entity_poly.entity_id
_entity_poly.type
_entity_poly.pdbx_seq_one_letter_code
_entity_poly.pdbx_strand_id
1 'polypeptide(L)'
;SAEEIFGYYNVEQFDPVDYRPGYPNPAFDARQPRDLMWAIRVLARFTPEHLRAIIAQGKLPDPRQERELYRVLRGRQLKLIESVVTKYSPLTNFKLVRRKADSKRQSLCFEDIALQYGVVSSTVATYKMRFMGGEAADEELGWLQFRPDSDHPHRSCAALPIGHRRPADLVDASAPDDDPKRYGIMRIFVHQTRSVLPTSETRVHMYDLGRERGFKIVGIEHPTNATRPDVY
;
A
#
# COMPACT_ATOMS: atom_id res chain seq x y z
N SER A 1 9.26 -37.43 -11.15
CA SER A 1 9.67 -36.52 -10.04
C SER A 1 8.48 -35.85 -9.43
N ALA A 2 8.64 -35.24 -8.25
CA ALA A 2 7.54 -34.44 -7.63
C ALA A 2 7.17 -33.23 -8.50
N GLU A 3 8.07 -32.78 -9.36
CA GLU A 3 7.87 -31.68 -10.32
C GLU A 3 6.95 -32.08 -11.48
N GLU A 4 7.00 -33.34 -11.92
CA GLU A 4 6.18 -33.82 -13.05
C GLU A 4 4.68 -33.88 -12.72
N ILE A 5 4.32 -33.98 -11.44
CA ILE A 5 2.92 -34.09 -11.02
C ILE A 5 2.14 -32.80 -11.27
N PHE A 6 2.79 -31.64 -11.17
CA PHE A 6 2.19 -30.32 -11.38
C PHE A 6 2.40 -29.81 -12.82
N GLY A 7 3.03 -30.59 -13.70
CA GLY A 7 3.26 -30.26 -15.10
C GLY A 7 3.96 -28.91 -15.30
N TYR A 8 3.42 -28.07 -16.18
CA TYR A 8 3.95 -26.73 -16.47
C TYR A 8 3.68 -25.69 -15.35
N TYR A 9 3.15 -26.12 -14.22
CA TYR A 9 2.87 -25.23 -13.09
C TYR A 9 4.16 -25.03 -12.27
N ASN A 10 5.12 -24.30 -12.87
CA ASN A 10 6.41 -23.99 -12.23
C ASN A 10 6.57 -22.48 -11.97
N VAL A 11 7.61 -22.10 -11.24
CA VAL A 11 7.93 -20.71 -10.90
C VAL A 11 8.80 -20.08 -11.96
N GLU A 12 9.72 -20.86 -12.53
CA GLU A 12 10.80 -20.36 -13.37
C GLU A 12 10.27 -19.73 -14.65
N GLN A 13 9.33 -20.41 -15.29
CA GLN A 13 8.70 -19.96 -16.54
C GLN A 13 7.50 -19.02 -16.32
N PHE A 14 7.07 -18.85 -15.08
CA PHE A 14 5.93 -18.00 -14.78
C PHE A 14 6.32 -16.52 -14.86
N ASP A 15 5.76 -15.81 -15.84
CA ASP A 15 5.83 -14.37 -15.97
C ASP A 15 4.43 -13.76 -15.76
N PRO A 16 4.23 -12.98 -14.66
CA PRO A 16 2.95 -12.34 -14.40
C PRO A 16 2.53 -11.30 -15.44
N VAL A 17 3.50 -10.69 -16.16
CA VAL A 17 3.24 -9.64 -17.15
C VAL A 17 2.74 -10.24 -18.45
N ASP A 18 3.38 -11.35 -18.87
CA ASP A 18 3.06 -12.03 -20.12
C ASP A 18 2.05 -13.17 -19.96
N TYR A 19 1.56 -13.40 -18.73
CA TYR A 19 0.58 -14.43 -18.48
C TYR A 19 -0.68 -14.24 -19.33
N ARG A 20 -1.05 -15.29 -20.06
CA ARG A 20 -2.29 -15.37 -20.83
C ARG A 20 -3.12 -16.54 -20.31
N PRO A 21 -4.39 -16.32 -19.91
CA PRO A 21 -5.27 -17.42 -19.54
C PRO A 21 -5.54 -18.31 -20.77
N GLY A 22 -5.67 -19.61 -20.55
CA GLY A 22 -5.96 -20.58 -21.62
C GLY A 22 -7.33 -20.35 -22.29
N TYR A 23 -8.25 -19.71 -21.59
CA TYR A 23 -9.53 -19.25 -22.12
C TYR A 23 -9.63 -17.74 -22.03
N PRO A 24 -10.16 -17.06 -23.06
CA PRO A 24 -10.41 -15.62 -23.02
C PRO A 24 -11.32 -15.27 -21.83
N ASN A 25 -10.93 -14.28 -21.07
CA ASN A 25 -11.73 -13.77 -19.95
C ASN A 25 -11.79 -12.24 -20.03
N PRO A 26 -12.93 -11.67 -20.43
CA PRO A 26 -13.08 -10.23 -20.60
C PRO A 26 -12.72 -9.42 -19.34
N ALA A 27 -12.85 -10.00 -18.13
CA ALA A 27 -12.46 -9.34 -16.91
C ALA A 27 -10.94 -9.10 -16.81
N PHE A 28 -10.12 -10.00 -17.39
CA PHE A 28 -8.67 -9.77 -17.44
C PHE A 28 -8.30 -8.69 -18.45
N ASP A 29 -9.03 -8.57 -19.54
CA ASP A 29 -8.76 -7.57 -20.58
C ASP A 29 -9.21 -6.17 -20.13
N ALA A 30 -10.29 -6.09 -19.36
CA ALA A 30 -10.85 -4.86 -18.79
C ALA A 30 -10.21 -4.41 -17.48
N ARG A 31 -9.23 -5.17 -16.93
CA ARG A 31 -8.60 -4.88 -15.64
C ARG A 31 -7.95 -3.48 -15.60
N GLN A 32 -8.18 -2.78 -14.52
CA GLN A 32 -7.58 -1.49 -14.23
C GLN A 32 -6.44 -1.63 -13.21
N PRO A 33 -5.50 -0.68 -13.13
CA PRO A 33 -4.44 -0.68 -12.12
C PRO A 33 -4.94 -0.84 -10.68
N ARG A 34 -6.08 -0.23 -10.35
CA ARG A 34 -6.73 -0.37 -9.04
C ARG A 34 -7.12 -1.82 -8.72
N ASP A 35 -7.52 -2.59 -9.74
CA ASP A 35 -7.93 -4.00 -9.56
C ASP A 35 -6.70 -4.87 -9.27
N LEU A 36 -5.57 -4.58 -9.95
CA LEU A 36 -4.30 -5.24 -9.66
C LEU A 36 -3.84 -4.97 -8.24
N MET A 37 -3.87 -3.70 -7.79
CA MET A 37 -3.50 -3.34 -6.42
C MET A 37 -4.44 -3.96 -5.39
N TRP A 38 -5.75 -4.02 -5.66
CA TRP A 38 -6.70 -4.71 -4.81
C TRP A 38 -6.35 -6.20 -4.68
N ALA A 39 -6.12 -6.88 -5.80
CA ALA A 39 -5.76 -8.30 -5.83
C ALA A 39 -4.45 -8.57 -5.08
N ILE A 40 -3.43 -7.74 -5.27
CA ILE A 40 -2.14 -7.88 -4.57
C ILE A 40 -2.29 -7.68 -3.06
N ARG A 41 -3.12 -6.75 -2.59
CA ARG A 41 -3.42 -6.60 -1.16
C ARG A 41 -4.09 -7.82 -0.56
N VAL A 42 -4.98 -8.46 -1.29
CA VAL A 42 -5.58 -9.73 -0.87
C VAL A 42 -4.52 -10.83 -0.84
N LEU A 43 -3.73 -10.94 -1.92
CA LEU A 43 -2.67 -11.95 -2.05
C LEU A 43 -1.60 -11.81 -0.96
N ALA A 44 -1.23 -10.58 -0.60
CA ALA A 44 -0.25 -10.28 0.44
C ALA A 44 -0.71 -10.66 1.87
N ARG A 45 -1.98 -10.98 2.08
CA ARG A 45 -2.46 -11.51 3.37
C ARG A 45 -2.20 -13.00 3.56
N PHE A 46 -1.91 -13.72 2.48
CA PHE A 46 -1.57 -15.14 2.56
C PHE A 46 -0.11 -15.29 2.96
N THR A 47 0.10 -15.49 4.26
CA THR A 47 1.43 -15.73 4.83
C THR A 47 1.97 -17.12 4.42
N PRO A 48 3.27 -17.39 4.60
CA PRO A 48 3.83 -18.74 4.43
C PRO A 48 3.07 -19.81 5.21
N GLU A 49 2.62 -19.50 6.42
CA GLU A 49 1.85 -20.40 7.29
C GLU A 49 0.47 -20.69 6.72
N HIS A 50 -0.23 -19.66 6.22
CA HIS A 50 -1.52 -19.84 5.54
C HIS A 50 -1.39 -20.75 4.32
N LEU A 51 -0.37 -20.54 3.48
CA LEU A 51 -0.15 -21.39 2.30
C LEU A 51 0.10 -22.85 2.69
N ARG A 52 0.94 -23.11 3.72
CA ARG A 52 1.20 -24.45 4.21
C ARG A 52 -0.07 -25.10 4.77
N ALA A 53 -0.85 -24.36 5.55
CA ALA A 53 -2.10 -24.85 6.11
C ALA A 53 -3.12 -25.23 5.03
N ILE A 54 -3.25 -24.42 3.97
CA ILE A 54 -4.13 -24.71 2.84
C ILE A 54 -3.67 -25.97 2.08
N ILE A 55 -2.37 -26.09 1.81
CA ILE A 55 -1.80 -27.25 1.11
C ILE A 55 -2.01 -28.54 1.90
N ALA A 56 -1.83 -28.50 3.22
CA ALA A 56 -2.03 -29.66 4.09
C ALA A 56 -3.49 -30.17 4.06
N GLN A 57 -4.49 -29.33 3.79
CA GLN A 57 -5.88 -29.77 3.61
C GLN A 57 -6.07 -30.60 2.33
N GLY A 58 -5.17 -30.48 1.36
CA GLY A 58 -5.19 -31.29 0.14
C GLY A 58 -4.82 -32.76 0.35
N LYS A 59 -4.26 -33.11 1.53
CA LYS A 59 -3.89 -34.48 1.92
C LYS A 59 -3.13 -35.21 0.81
N LEU A 60 -2.12 -34.56 0.26
CA LEU A 60 -1.29 -35.13 -0.79
C LEU A 60 -0.57 -36.39 -0.27
N PRO A 61 -0.50 -37.50 -1.04
CA PRO A 61 0.03 -38.78 -0.57
C PRO A 61 1.53 -38.76 -0.28
N ASP A 62 2.29 -37.84 -0.88
CA ASP A 62 3.73 -37.69 -0.69
C ASP A 62 4.08 -36.32 -0.13
N PRO A 63 4.75 -36.23 1.02
CA PRO A 63 5.19 -34.92 1.57
C PRO A 63 6.12 -34.12 0.65
N ARG A 64 6.77 -34.71 -0.32
CA ARG A 64 7.56 -34.02 -1.34
C ARG A 64 6.67 -33.17 -2.25
N GLN A 65 5.46 -33.66 -2.55
CA GLN A 65 4.48 -32.94 -3.35
C GLN A 65 3.97 -31.69 -2.62
N GLU A 66 3.72 -31.77 -1.32
CA GLU A 66 3.34 -30.62 -0.51
C GLU A 66 4.43 -29.54 -0.51
N ARG A 67 5.70 -29.94 -0.35
CA ARG A 67 6.83 -29.01 -0.40
C ARG A 67 6.97 -28.35 -1.75
N GLU A 68 6.84 -29.12 -2.83
CA GLU A 68 6.93 -28.60 -4.20
C GLU A 68 5.76 -27.67 -4.50
N LEU A 69 4.53 -28.02 -4.15
CA LEU A 69 3.38 -27.16 -4.33
C LEU A 69 3.54 -25.84 -3.55
N TYR A 70 4.04 -25.91 -2.32
CA TYR A 70 4.36 -24.72 -1.55
C TYR A 70 5.42 -23.85 -2.24
N ARG A 71 6.51 -24.44 -2.72
CA ARG A 71 7.57 -23.72 -3.47
C ARG A 71 6.98 -22.97 -4.66
N VAL A 72 6.16 -23.64 -5.44
CA VAL A 72 5.54 -23.08 -6.64
C VAL A 72 4.55 -21.97 -6.28
N LEU A 73 3.62 -22.19 -5.37
CA LEU A 73 2.63 -21.19 -4.97
C LEU A 73 3.30 -19.97 -4.37
N ARG A 74 4.27 -20.17 -3.47
CA ARG A 74 5.01 -19.06 -2.85
C ARG A 74 5.83 -18.29 -3.86
N GLY A 75 6.53 -18.96 -4.75
CA GLY A 75 7.33 -18.32 -5.79
C GLY A 75 6.49 -17.47 -6.74
N ARG A 76 5.35 -18.01 -7.18
CA ARG A 76 4.40 -17.26 -8.01
C ARG A 76 3.77 -16.07 -7.27
N GLN A 77 3.45 -16.23 -6.00
CA GLN A 77 2.97 -15.14 -5.15
C GLN A 77 3.98 -13.99 -5.11
N LEU A 78 5.26 -14.29 -4.89
CA LEU A 78 6.33 -13.28 -4.85
C LEU A 78 6.47 -12.56 -6.19
N LYS A 79 6.51 -13.30 -7.30
CA LYS A 79 6.58 -12.70 -8.65
C LYS A 79 5.37 -11.80 -8.96
N LEU A 80 4.16 -12.21 -8.56
CA LEU A 80 2.95 -11.39 -8.72
C LEU A 80 3.03 -10.10 -7.90
N ILE A 81 3.42 -10.19 -6.63
CA ILE A 81 3.57 -9.02 -5.76
C ILE A 81 4.60 -8.07 -6.37
N GLU A 82 5.80 -8.57 -6.69
CA GLU A 82 6.87 -7.77 -7.27
C GLU A 82 6.43 -7.05 -8.55
N SER A 83 5.77 -7.75 -9.48
CA SER A 83 5.35 -7.20 -10.77
C SER A 83 4.37 -6.02 -10.65
N VAL A 84 3.65 -5.92 -9.53
CA VAL A 84 2.66 -4.87 -9.28
C VAL A 84 3.23 -3.74 -8.41
N VAL A 85 3.89 -4.08 -7.28
CA VAL A 85 4.41 -3.05 -6.35
C VAL A 85 5.60 -2.27 -6.93
N THR A 86 6.22 -2.77 -8.00
CA THR A 86 7.23 -2.05 -8.77
C THR A 86 6.66 -0.99 -9.70
N LYS A 87 5.36 -1.08 -10.02
CA LYS A 87 4.68 -0.16 -10.94
C LYS A 87 3.74 0.81 -10.23
N TYR A 88 3.19 0.40 -9.07
CA TYR A 88 2.17 1.13 -8.34
C TYR A 88 2.57 1.29 -6.88
N SER A 89 1.93 2.22 -6.18
CA SER A 89 2.22 2.45 -4.76
C SER A 89 1.97 1.19 -3.92
N PRO A 90 3.00 0.70 -3.18
CA PRO A 90 2.89 -0.49 -2.36
C PRO A 90 2.16 -0.26 -1.03
N LEU A 91 1.70 0.97 -0.76
CA LEU A 91 1.14 1.34 0.52
C LEU A 91 -0.28 0.82 0.72
N THR A 92 -0.54 0.30 1.92
CA THR A 92 -1.82 -0.34 2.30
C THR A 92 -2.11 -0.18 3.79
N ASN A 93 -3.26 -0.69 4.24
CA ASN A 93 -3.66 -0.76 5.67
C ASN A 93 -3.57 0.58 6.40
N PHE A 94 -4.04 1.65 5.75
CA PHE A 94 -4.06 2.98 6.33
C PHE A 94 -4.97 3.03 7.57
N LYS A 95 -4.41 3.54 8.69
CA LYS A 95 -5.12 3.67 9.97
C LYS A 95 -4.75 4.97 10.65
N LEU A 96 -5.72 5.57 11.32
CA LEU A 96 -5.48 6.67 12.24
C LEU A 96 -5.31 6.12 13.65
N VAL A 97 -4.19 6.44 14.28
CA VAL A 97 -3.83 5.96 15.62
C VAL A 97 -3.63 7.17 16.52
N ARG A 98 -4.26 7.16 17.71
CA ARG A 98 -4.03 8.16 18.76
C ARG A 98 -2.87 7.70 19.65
N ARG A 99 -1.92 8.58 19.90
CA ARG A 99 -0.85 8.31 20.89
C ARG A 99 -1.41 8.45 22.30
N LYS A 100 -1.13 7.48 23.17
CA LYS A 100 -1.59 7.48 24.58
C LYS A 100 -1.13 8.71 25.39
N ALA A 101 0.03 9.27 25.07
CA ALA A 101 0.60 10.42 25.79
C ALA A 101 -0.03 11.76 25.40
N ASP A 102 -0.64 11.86 24.21
CA ASP A 102 -1.33 13.07 23.74
C ASP A 102 -2.56 12.62 22.94
N SER A 103 -3.68 12.50 23.66
CA SER A 103 -4.95 12.01 23.08
C SER A 103 -5.50 12.89 21.95
N LYS A 104 -5.01 14.13 21.82
CA LYS A 104 -5.45 15.10 20.81
C LYS A 104 -4.67 14.97 19.50
N ARG A 105 -3.53 14.27 19.49
CA ARG A 105 -2.74 14.04 18.27
C ARG A 105 -3.00 12.65 17.70
N GLN A 106 -3.26 12.62 16.41
CA GLN A 106 -3.34 11.38 15.63
C GLN A 106 -2.10 11.21 14.80
N SER A 107 -1.80 9.96 14.46
CA SER A 107 -0.82 9.60 13.44
C SER A 107 -1.53 8.82 12.35
N LEU A 108 -1.18 9.10 11.10
CA LEU A 108 -1.53 8.25 9.97
C LEU A 108 -0.47 7.15 9.87
N CYS A 109 -0.90 5.91 10.07
CA CYS A 109 -0.06 4.72 9.92
C CYS A 109 -0.46 3.96 8.67
N PHE A 110 0.52 3.32 8.03
CA PHE A 110 0.33 2.47 6.85
C PHE A 110 1.36 1.35 6.82
N GLU A 111 1.13 0.36 5.98
CA GLU A 111 2.04 -0.74 5.71
C GLU A 111 2.55 -0.67 4.27
N ASP A 112 3.78 -1.11 4.05
CA ASP A 112 4.43 -1.16 2.74
C ASP A 112 4.66 -2.61 2.34
N ILE A 113 3.92 -3.08 1.32
CA ILE A 113 3.99 -4.46 0.81
C ILE A 113 5.35 -4.74 0.19
N ALA A 114 6.00 -3.75 -0.45
CA ALA A 114 7.32 -3.95 -1.06
C ALA A 114 8.38 -4.26 -0.01
N LEU A 115 8.32 -3.58 1.14
CA LEU A 115 9.19 -3.87 2.28
C LEU A 115 8.83 -5.19 2.97
N GLN A 116 7.54 -5.46 3.15
CA GLN A 116 7.05 -6.69 3.78
C GLN A 116 7.53 -7.95 3.05
N TYR A 117 7.63 -7.88 1.72
CA TYR A 117 8.01 -9.01 0.87
C TYR A 117 9.46 -8.95 0.37
N GLY A 118 10.24 -7.99 0.85
CA GLY A 118 11.66 -7.87 0.53
C GLY A 118 11.95 -7.49 -0.93
N VAL A 119 10.96 -6.91 -1.64
CA VAL A 119 11.15 -6.37 -2.99
C VAL A 119 12.07 -5.16 -2.95
N VAL A 120 12.02 -4.42 -1.85
CA VAL A 120 12.85 -3.25 -1.57
C VAL A 120 13.43 -3.35 -0.17
N SER A 121 14.65 -2.85 0.02
CA SER A 121 15.26 -2.74 1.35
C SER A 121 14.76 -1.50 2.09
N SER A 122 14.50 -1.64 3.39
CA SER A 122 14.14 -0.52 4.27
C SER A 122 15.22 0.57 4.34
N THR A 123 16.48 0.23 4.04
CA THR A 123 17.60 1.18 4.06
C THR A 123 17.54 2.21 2.91
N VAL A 124 16.82 1.89 1.84
CA VAL A 124 16.69 2.77 0.66
C VAL A 124 15.31 3.39 0.51
N ALA A 125 14.31 2.88 1.21
CA ALA A 125 12.96 3.42 1.17
C ALA A 125 12.86 4.74 1.94
N THR A 126 12.22 5.73 1.34
CA THR A 126 11.84 6.98 1.99
C THR A 126 10.43 7.37 1.58
N TYR A 127 9.73 8.04 2.49
CA TYR A 127 8.39 8.55 2.24
C TYR A 127 8.41 10.07 2.30
N LYS A 128 7.74 10.70 1.35
CA LYS A 128 7.43 12.12 1.38
C LYS A 128 5.92 12.28 1.49
N MET A 129 5.48 13.08 2.45
CA MET A 129 4.06 13.33 2.68
C MET A 129 3.78 14.82 2.64
N ARG A 130 2.62 15.17 2.05
CA ARG A 130 2.09 16.53 2.04
C ARG A 130 0.58 16.47 2.25
N PHE A 131 0.10 17.31 3.16
CA PHE A 131 -1.33 17.48 3.34
C PHE A 131 -1.81 18.70 2.55
N MET A 132 -2.90 18.52 1.83
CA MET A 132 -3.57 19.56 1.07
C MET A 132 -5.03 19.60 1.52
N GLY A 133 -5.50 20.73 2.01
CA GLY A 133 -6.89 20.78 2.50
C GLY A 133 -7.44 22.17 2.69
N GLY A 134 -8.77 22.25 2.61
CA GLY A 134 -9.52 23.48 2.76
C GLY A 134 -9.25 24.51 1.65
N GLU A 135 -9.61 25.74 1.91
CA GLU A 135 -9.33 26.89 1.03
C GLU A 135 -7.84 27.25 0.96
N ALA A 136 -7.04 26.70 1.91
CA ALA A 136 -5.58 26.86 1.96
C ALA A 136 -4.83 25.82 1.10
N ALA A 137 -5.50 25.17 0.14
CA ALA A 137 -4.86 24.21 -0.77
C ALA A 137 -3.72 24.86 -1.60
N ASP A 138 -3.72 26.18 -1.72
CA ASP A 138 -2.68 26.96 -2.42
C ASP A 138 -1.51 27.40 -1.51
N GLU A 139 -1.65 27.30 -0.17
CA GLU A 139 -0.50 27.51 0.71
C GLU A 139 0.36 26.23 0.71
N GLU A 140 1.61 26.35 0.28
CA GLU A 140 2.60 25.27 0.33
C GLU A 140 2.87 24.84 1.79
N LEU A 141 2.06 23.91 2.25
CA LEU A 141 2.38 23.17 3.47
C LEU A 141 3.60 22.30 3.18
N GLY A 142 4.66 22.46 3.97
CA GLY A 142 5.93 21.78 3.74
C GLY A 142 5.80 20.26 3.63
N TRP A 143 6.73 19.66 2.91
CA TRP A 143 6.86 18.21 2.82
C TRP A 143 7.43 17.64 4.12
N LEU A 144 6.79 16.59 4.65
CA LEU A 144 7.39 15.73 5.67
C LEU A 144 8.09 14.57 4.96
N GLN A 145 9.39 14.42 5.21
CA GLN A 145 10.17 13.28 4.75
C GLN A 145 10.57 12.41 5.94
N PHE A 146 10.42 11.09 5.81
CA PHE A 146 10.83 10.14 6.83
C PHE A 146 11.18 8.77 6.22
N ARG A 147 11.81 7.93 7.03
CA ARG A 147 12.16 6.56 6.67
C ARG A 147 11.24 5.56 7.37
N PRO A 148 11.21 4.30 6.91
CA PRO A 148 10.56 3.21 7.64
C PRO A 148 11.06 3.13 9.09
N ASP A 149 10.18 2.66 9.97
CA ASP A 149 10.54 2.35 11.35
C ASP A 149 11.58 1.22 11.38
N SER A 150 12.63 1.37 12.21
CA SER A 150 13.68 0.36 12.35
C SER A 150 13.16 -0.95 12.96
N ASP A 151 12.22 -0.84 13.90
CA ASP A 151 11.68 -2.00 14.64
C ASP A 151 10.56 -2.71 13.84
N HIS A 152 9.87 -1.95 12.98
CA HIS A 152 8.79 -2.44 12.13
C HIS A 152 8.96 -1.91 10.70
N PRO A 153 9.97 -2.40 9.94
CA PRO A 153 10.37 -1.78 8.69
C PRO A 153 9.30 -1.74 7.60
N HIS A 154 8.29 -2.61 7.68
CA HIS A 154 7.15 -2.61 6.76
C HIS A 154 5.98 -1.74 7.23
N ARG A 155 6.08 -1.10 8.41
CA ARG A 155 5.03 -0.24 8.97
C ARG A 155 5.59 1.12 9.31
N SER A 156 4.92 2.17 8.88
CA SER A 156 5.32 3.55 9.13
C SER A 156 4.17 4.39 9.62
N CYS A 157 4.45 5.36 10.50
CA CYS A 157 3.46 6.28 11.07
C CYS A 157 3.99 7.71 11.01
N ALA A 158 3.16 8.63 10.55
CA ALA A 158 3.43 10.07 10.56
C ALA A 158 2.41 10.81 11.42
N ALA A 159 2.86 11.76 12.23
CA ALA A 159 1.98 12.56 13.06
C ALA A 159 1.15 13.54 12.21
N LEU A 160 -0.12 13.72 12.59
CA LEU A 160 -1.05 14.68 11.97
C LEU A 160 -1.35 15.84 12.95
N PRO A 161 -1.62 17.06 12.46
CA PRO A 161 -1.55 17.49 11.06
C PRO A 161 -0.11 17.66 10.58
N ILE A 162 0.08 17.52 9.27
CA ILE A 162 1.32 17.91 8.60
C ILE A 162 1.09 19.32 8.08
N GLY A 163 1.88 20.30 8.60
CA GLY A 163 1.72 21.72 8.30
C GLY A 163 1.19 22.53 9.48
N HIS A 164 1.08 23.85 9.31
CA HIS A 164 0.82 24.79 10.41
C HIS A 164 -0.67 25.00 10.72
N ARG A 165 -1.56 24.74 9.76
CA ARG A 165 -3.01 24.92 9.92
C ARG A 165 -3.78 23.66 9.62
N ARG A 166 -4.81 23.40 10.43
CA ARG A 166 -5.78 22.35 10.19
C ARG A 166 -6.95 22.92 9.39
N PRO A 167 -7.55 22.15 8.45
CA PRO A 167 -8.77 22.59 7.77
C PRO A 167 -9.89 23.00 8.73
N ALA A 168 -10.05 22.26 9.83
CA ALA A 168 -11.07 22.58 10.84
C ALA A 168 -10.82 23.89 11.60
N ASP A 169 -9.60 24.40 11.63
CA ASP A 169 -9.31 25.72 12.26
C ASP A 169 -9.81 26.88 11.36
N LEU A 170 -10.17 26.59 10.11
CA LEU A 170 -10.73 27.55 9.12
C LEU A 170 -12.25 27.48 9.05
N VAL A 171 -12.87 26.54 9.74
CA VAL A 171 -14.32 26.26 9.67
C VAL A 171 -14.97 26.58 11.01
N ASP A 172 -16.19 27.11 10.99
CA ASP A 172 -17.00 27.27 12.20
C ASP A 172 -17.15 25.93 12.93
N ALA A 173 -17.00 25.92 14.24
CA ALA A 173 -17.11 24.73 15.08
C ALA A 173 -18.49 24.04 14.94
N SER A 174 -19.53 24.80 14.62
CA SER A 174 -20.89 24.30 14.38
C SER A 174 -21.11 23.73 12.98
N ALA A 175 -20.16 23.89 12.06
CA ALA A 175 -20.30 23.36 10.70
C ALA A 175 -20.45 21.83 10.70
N PRO A 176 -21.24 21.26 9.76
CA PRO A 176 -21.41 19.83 9.60
C PRO A 176 -20.09 19.08 9.43
N ASP A 177 -20.06 17.82 9.80
CA ASP A 177 -18.86 16.96 9.67
C ASP A 177 -18.41 16.75 8.23
N ASP A 178 -19.33 16.84 7.27
CA ASP A 178 -19.12 16.70 5.84
C ASP A 178 -18.96 18.05 5.12
N ASP A 179 -18.80 19.15 5.85
CA ASP A 179 -18.50 20.46 5.25
C ASP A 179 -17.26 20.35 4.35
N PRO A 180 -17.33 20.75 3.07
CA PRO A 180 -16.22 20.65 2.12
C PRO A 180 -14.93 21.35 2.61
N LYS A 181 -15.03 22.38 3.43
CA LYS A 181 -13.88 23.07 4.02
C LYS A 181 -13.11 22.22 5.03
N ARG A 182 -13.72 21.14 5.55
CA ARG A 182 -13.07 20.16 6.41
C ARG A 182 -12.32 19.06 5.66
N TYR A 183 -12.54 18.99 4.36
CA TYR A 183 -11.94 17.97 3.51
C TYR A 183 -10.49 18.27 3.19
N GLY A 184 -9.66 17.22 3.17
CA GLY A 184 -8.28 17.31 2.75
C GLY A 184 -7.75 16.00 2.20
N ILE A 185 -6.63 16.10 1.51
CA ILE A 185 -5.95 14.97 0.88
C ILE A 185 -4.52 14.89 1.42
N MET A 186 -4.17 13.76 2.00
CA MET A 186 -2.77 13.43 2.30
C MET A 186 -2.16 12.74 1.08
N ARG A 187 -1.24 13.40 0.41
CA ARG A 187 -0.45 12.84 -0.68
C ARG A 187 0.81 12.19 -0.11
N ILE A 188 1.03 10.93 -0.43
CA ILE A 188 2.18 10.16 0.04
C ILE A 188 2.92 9.62 -1.17
N PHE A 189 4.19 9.98 -1.28
CA PHE A 189 5.09 9.49 -2.31
C PHE A 189 6.09 8.53 -1.71
N VAL A 190 6.24 7.38 -2.36
CA VAL A 190 7.27 6.40 -2.03
C VAL A 190 8.47 6.66 -2.92
N HIS A 191 9.61 6.97 -2.33
CA HIS A 191 10.86 7.19 -3.03
C HIS A 191 11.88 6.12 -2.64
N GLN A 192 12.50 5.52 -3.63
CA GLN A 192 13.45 4.44 -3.45
C GLN A 192 14.78 4.84 -4.11
N THR A 193 15.72 5.31 -3.30
CA THR A 193 16.91 6.07 -3.72
C THR A 193 17.88 5.32 -4.63
N ARG A 194 17.75 4.00 -4.77
CA ARG A 194 18.61 3.15 -5.63
C ARG A 194 17.83 2.24 -6.58
N SER A 195 16.54 2.42 -6.67
CA SER A 195 15.69 1.63 -7.52
C SER A 195 15.40 2.37 -8.82
N VAL A 196 15.37 1.64 -9.93
CA VAL A 196 14.84 2.10 -11.23
C VAL A 196 13.32 2.32 -11.14
N LEU A 197 12.70 2.02 -9.98
CA LEU A 197 11.28 2.10 -9.78
C LEU A 197 10.79 3.54 -9.76
N PRO A 198 9.69 3.83 -10.45
CA PRO A 198 9.12 5.17 -10.45
C PRO A 198 8.60 5.54 -9.06
N THR A 199 8.68 6.82 -8.73
CA THR A 199 8.00 7.36 -7.55
C THR A 199 6.50 7.15 -7.73
N SER A 200 5.89 6.44 -6.78
CA SER A 200 4.45 6.16 -6.80
C SER A 200 3.71 6.98 -5.73
N GLU A 201 2.52 7.43 -6.06
CA GLU A 201 1.68 8.25 -5.19
C GLU A 201 0.54 7.44 -4.60
N THR A 202 0.23 7.71 -3.33
CA THR A 202 -1.04 7.34 -2.70
C THR A 202 -1.70 8.61 -2.17
N ARG A 203 -3.01 8.74 -2.37
CA ARG A 203 -3.84 9.82 -1.82
C ARG A 203 -4.77 9.25 -0.77
N VAL A 204 -4.68 9.77 0.45
CA VAL A 204 -5.60 9.44 1.53
C VAL A 204 -6.53 10.61 1.75
N HIS A 205 -7.79 10.40 1.43
CA HIS A 205 -8.86 11.41 1.55
C HIS A 205 -9.38 11.41 2.97
N MET A 206 -9.43 12.58 3.58
CA MET A 206 -9.78 12.72 5.00
C MET A 206 -10.66 13.94 5.25
N TYR A 207 -11.49 13.84 6.31
CA TYR A 207 -12.13 14.99 6.93
C TYR A 207 -11.48 15.30 8.27
N ASP A 208 -11.23 16.58 8.54
CA ASP A 208 -10.82 17.06 9.87
C ASP A 208 -12.06 17.44 10.68
N LEU A 209 -12.39 16.62 11.66
CA LEU A 209 -13.55 16.79 12.53
C LEU A 209 -13.25 17.69 13.76
N GLY A 210 -12.11 18.37 13.75
CA GLY A 210 -11.66 19.25 14.84
C GLY A 210 -10.73 18.55 15.83
N ARG A 211 -10.19 19.35 16.76
CA ARG A 211 -9.13 18.91 17.69
C ARG A 211 -9.53 17.76 18.60
N GLU A 212 -10.79 17.70 19.01
CA GLU A 212 -11.28 16.65 19.92
C GLU A 212 -11.52 15.32 19.18
N ARG A 213 -12.12 15.35 18.00
CA ARG A 213 -12.48 14.16 17.22
C ARG A 213 -11.37 13.74 16.27
N GLY A 214 -10.57 14.69 15.76
CA GLY A 214 -9.44 14.46 14.88
C GLY A 214 -9.85 14.20 13.43
N PHE A 215 -9.03 13.47 12.69
CA PHE A 215 -9.27 13.13 11.30
C PHE A 215 -10.06 11.82 11.15
N LYS A 216 -10.81 11.73 10.02
CA LYS A 216 -11.50 10.53 9.56
C LYS A 216 -11.09 10.23 8.13
N ILE A 217 -10.58 9.02 7.85
CA ILE A 217 -10.32 8.56 6.48
C ILE A 217 -11.66 8.25 5.81
N VAL A 218 -11.87 8.77 4.60
CA VAL A 218 -13.08 8.55 3.79
C VAL A 218 -12.79 7.89 2.45
N GLY A 219 -11.54 7.86 2.02
CA GLY A 219 -11.15 7.18 0.79
C GLY A 219 -9.65 7.04 0.66
N ILE A 220 -9.22 6.11 -0.21
CA ILE A 220 -7.83 5.91 -0.58
C ILE A 220 -7.78 5.73 -2.09
N GLU A 221 -6.92 6.51 -2.74
CA GLU A 221 -6.69 6.47 -4.18
C GLU A 221 -5.23 6.13 -4.47
N HIS A 222 -4.99 5.33 -5.50
CA HIS A 222 -3.66 5.03 -6.03
C HIS A 222 -3.60 5.49 -7.49
N PRO A 223 -3.20 6.73 -7.74
CA PRO A 223 -3.07 7.25 -9.09
C PRO A 223 -2.08 6.43 -9.91
N THR A 224 -2.42 6.17 -11.16
CA THR A 224 -1.57 5.41 -12.09
C THR A 224 -0.50 6.27 -12.75
N ASN A 225 -0.75 7.58 -12.81
CA ASN A 225 0.18 8.59 -13.31
C ASN A 225 0.56 9.50 -12.15
N ALA A 226 1.55 9.10 -11.35
CA ALA A 226 2.15 10.01 -10.41
C ALA A 226 2.88 11.10 -11.22
N THR A 227 2.27 12.27 -11.33
CA THR A 227 3.03 13.47 -11.67
C THR A 227 4.17 13.54 -10.67
N ARG A 228 5.43 13.50 -11.17
CA ARG A 228 6.61 13.69 -10.32
C ARG A 228 6.35 14.91 -9.45
N PRO A 229 6.57 14.86 -8.13
CA PRO A 229 6.63 16.08 -7.36
C PRO A 229 7.70 16.93 -8.04
N ASP A 230 7.32 18.15 -8.41
CA ASP A 230 8.28 19.10 -8.96
C ASP A 230 9.48 19.14 -8.03
N VAL A 231 10.63 18.74 -8.58
CA VAL A 231 11.91 18.76 -7.89
C VAL A 231 12.36 20.21 -7.96
N TYR A 232 12.02 20.98 -6.93
CA TYR A 232 12.65 22.25 -6.62
C TYR A 232 13.46 22.14 -5.33
#